data_ff9503a46dd55751c1a562d55a1fcb99
#
_entry.id   ff9503a46dd55751c1a562d55a1fcb99
#
_cell.length_a   1.000
_cell.length_b   1.000
_cell.length_c   1.000
_cell.angle_alpha   90.00
_cell.angle_beta   90.00
_cell.angle_gamma   90.00
#
_symmetry.space_group_name_H-M   'P 1'
#
loop_
_entity.id
_entity.type
_entity.pdbx_description
1 polymer ?
#
loop_
_entity_poly.entity_id
_entity_poly.type
_entity_poly.pdbx_seq_one_letter_code
_entity_poly.pdbx_strand_id
1 'polypeptide(L)'
;MSTQAQTPFAQPLFGRLPIVVRGRNARYIGGVLALAAAYYGAAKAGQALRYTGSVSAVWPPAGLGIGALYLFGLRWWPGVFLGDLVANLELLLGHDPLPLGSLVGQQLGNMAEILIGAALMRRLIGPRAGLDRIDQVTGLFLALAAATAISATIGTFSMLAGGVITTSELTIFWRTWWLGDLSGSLIVVPLLIVWIRDPRAAWRRVCTWEGGLLLLAVSTLPAVAVSSDATVTYVVFPVLIWAATRFRAPGATLAVAIVAGMTIGMTAHHLGPFARQQIDSRTLGTQLYICVAALTTLFLAALVAERERSTAALMEAKRDQGEAAIEERHRIARDLHDSVSQALFSTILQTRTAEKALQNHDVGPSGRLAEALAAIGDLTKGAQSEMRGLIFELRRDPVENGLLAALSEYAEVLFAGTGPEIAVAGPVGRLPLARDSEAELFGIGREALTNIGKHADAANASVRVDVLEDLILLEISDDGHGFDQERREPAHYGLDSMLSRARDIGAALDIFSSPGVGTVIRIEVPLAADLDGGT
;
A
#
# COMPACT_ATOMS: atom_id res chain seq x y z
N MET A 1 -78.19 25.05 25.80
CA MET A 1 -78.20 26.36 26.51
C MET A 1 -76.77 26.77 26.77
N SER A 2 -76.50 27.99 26.41
CA SER A 2 -75.32 28.85 26.60
C SER A 2 -74.00 28.42 25.97
N THR A 3 -73.83 28.89 24.77
CA THR A 3 -72.58 29.20 24.02
C THR A 3 -71.85 30.36 24.70
N GLN A 4 -70.58 30.19 25.10
CA GLN A 4 -69.69 31.33 25.40
C GLN A 4 -68.68 31.44 24.27
N ALA A 5 -68.72 32.52 23.54
CA ALA A 5 -67.76 32.97 22.57
C ALA A 5 -66.54 33.50 23.25
N GLN A 6 -65.38 32.92 22.93
CA GLN A 6 -64.08 33.46 23.31
C GLN A 6 -63.49 34.28 22.17
N THR A 7 -63.24 35.56 22.42
CA THR A 7 -62.55 36.53 21.56
C THR A 7 -61.10 36.15 21.34
N PRO A 8 -60.55 36.32 20.13
CA PRO A 8 -59.15 36.07 19.87
C PRO A 8 -58.27 37.23 20.36
N PHE A 9 -57.31 36.90 21.25
CA PHE A 9 -56.24 37.82 21.66
C PHE A 9 -55.33 38.12 20.46
N ALA A 10 -55.16 39.41 20.17
CA ALA A 10 -54.22 39.92 19.19
C ALA A 10 -52.78 39.56 19.61
N GLN A 11 -52.09 38.79 18.76
CA GLN A 11 -50.64 38.57 18.89
C GLN A 11 -49.89 39.80 18.39
N PRO A 12 -48.77 40.23 19.07
CA PRO A 12 -47.98 41.38 18.63
C PRO A 12 -47.16 41.02 17.37
N LEU A 13 -47.27 41.85 16.36
CA LEU A 13 -46.68 41.78 15.01
C LEU A 13 -45.17 42.10 14.94
N PHE A 14 -44.41 41.89 16.01
CA PHE A 14 -42.97 42.01 15.99
C PHE A 14 -42.31 40.72 16.49
N GLY A 15 -42.16 39.80 15.53
CA GLY A 15 -41.36 38.60 15.73
C GLY A 15 -39.91 38.97 15.99
N ARG A 16 -39.37 38.54 17.14
CA ARG A 16 -37.96 38.64 17.47
C ARG A 16 -37.15 37.90 16.40
N LEU A 17 -36.38 38.63 15.60
CA LEU A 17 -35.40 38.03 14.71
C LEU A 17 -34.42 37.17 15.53
N PRO A 18 -34.19 35.91 15.17
CA PRO A 18 -33.40 35.01 16.01
C PRO A 18 -31.95 35.50 16.11
N ILE A 19 -31.47 35.63 17.33
CA ILE A 19 -30.10 35.99 17.73
C ILE A 19 -29.04 35.11 17.01
N VAL A 20 -29.41 33.93 16.53
CA VAL A 20 -28.58 32.99 15.77
C VAL A 20 -28.10 33.55 14.43
N VAL A 21 -28.85 34.43 13.77
CA VAL A 21 -28.45 35.05 12.48
C VAL A 21 -27.33 36.08 12.69
N ARG A 22 -27.34 36.80 13.80
CA ARG A 22 -26.34 37.83 14.13
C ARG A 22 -24.96 37.24 14.39
N GLY A 23 -24.85 36.07 15.06
CA GLY A 23 -23.58 35.41 15.33
C GLY A 23 -22.92 34.78 14.09
N ARG A 24 -23.72 34.37 13.10
CA ARG A 24 -23.22 33.77 11.85
C ARG A 24 -22.61 34.82 10.92
N ASN A 25 -23.22 35.99 10.84
CA ASN A 25 -22.69 37.12 10.07
C ASN A 25 -21.42 37.70 10.69
N ALA A 26 -21.35 37.83 12.01
CA ALA A 26 -20.16 38.31 12.70
C ALA A 26 -18.96 37.37 12.51
N ARG A 27 -19.17 36.05 12.56
CA ARG A 27 -18.11 35.04 12.29
C ARG A 27 -17.64 35.08 10.83
N TYR A 28 -18.55 35.27 9.88
CA TYR A 28 -18.20 35.42 8.47
C TYR A 28 -17.38 36.68 8.24
N ILE A 29 -17.81 37.84 8.74
CA ILE A 29 -17.07 39.10 8.63
C ILE A 29 -15.67 38.98 9.29
N GLY A 30 -15.60 38.41 10.49
CA GLY A 30 -14.32 38.15 11.18
C GLY A 30 -13.38 37.27 10.34
N GLY A 31 -13.91 36.22 9.69
CA GLY A 31 -13.12 35.36 8.80
C GLY A 31 -12.66 36.07 7.53
N VAL A 32 -13.50 36.93 6.94
CA VAL A 32 -13.14 37.77 5.78
C VAL A 32 -11.99 38.71 6.14
N LEU A 33 -12.09 39.40 7.30
CA LEU A 33 -11.04 40.29 7.78
C LEU A 33 -9.74 39.57 8.11
N ALA A 34 -9.83 38.39 8.71
CA ALA A 34 -8.67 37.55 8.99
C ALA A 34 -7.96 37.11 7.70
N LEU A 35 -8.73 36.69 6.68
CA LEU A 35 -8.16 36.33 5.38
C LEU A 35 -7.55 37.53 4.67
N ALA A 36 -8.19 38.73 4.74
CA ALA A 36 -7.67 39.94 4.19
C ALA A 36 -6.32 40.34 4.85
N ALA A 37 -6.24 40.27 6.17
CA ALA A 37 -5.01 40.50 6.91
C ALA A 37 -3.90 39.49 6.56
N ALA A 38 -4.25 38.21 6.43
CA ALA A 38 -3.31 37.16 6.04
C ALA A 38 -2.79 37.38 4.61
N TYR A 39 -3.67 37.73 3.67
CA TYR A 39 -3.30 38.02 2.28
C TYR A 39 -2.38 39.25 2.20
N TYR A 40 -2.75 40.32 2.87
CA TYR A 40 -1.93 41.51 2.97
C TYR A 40 -0.55 41.24 3.61
N GLY A 41 -0.51 40.47 4.70
CA GLY A 41 0.74 40.05 5.32
C GLY A 41 1.63 39.24 4.37
N ALA A 42 1.04 38.32 3.59
CA ALA A 42 1.74 37.58 2.55
C ALA A 42 2.26 38.49 1.43
N ALA A 43 1.49 39.55 1.05
CA ALA A 43 1.93 40.55 0.08
C ALA A 43 3.13 41.37 0.61
N LYS A 44 3.11 41.78 1.87
CA LYS A 44 4.25 42.44 2.51
C LYS A 44 5.49 41.55 2.56
N ALA A 45 5.33 40.28 2.86
CA ALA A 45 6.43 39.31 2.82
C ALA A 45 7.00 39.17 1.40
N GLY A 46 6.15 39.06 0.37
CA GLY A 46 6.59 39.05 -1.03
C GLY A 46 7.31 40.32 -1.44
N GLN A 47 6.80 41.48 -1.00
CA GLN A 47 7.43 42.78 -1.25
C GLN A 47 8.79 42.93 -0.55
N ALA A 48 8.93 42.49 0.68
CA ALA A 48 10.19 42.52 1.43
C ALA A 48 11.30 41.66 0.80
N LEU A 49 10.92 40.68 -0.02
CA LEU A 49 11.83 39.77 -0.72
C LEU A 49 12.06 40.16 -2.18
N ARG A 50 11.84 41.42 -2.54
CA ARG A 50 12.20 41.97 -3.87
C ARG A 50 13.72 42.08 -3.99
N TYR A 51 14.26 41.65 -5.11
CA TYR A 51 15.71 41.80 -5.36
C TYR A 51 16.04 43.21 -5.84
N THR A 52 15.32 43.69 -6.85
CA THR A 52 15.34 45.08 -7.42
C THR A 52 14.25 45.12 -8.50
N GLY A 53 13.62 46.28 -8.70
CA GLY A 53 12.61 46.46 -9.75
C GLY A 53 11.16 46.31 -9.27
N SER A 54 10.23 46.32 -10.21
CA SER A 54 8.78 46.41 -9.96
C SER A 54 8.12 45.05 -9.63
N VAL A 55 8.80 43.90 -9.86
CA VAL A 55 8.22 42.58 -9.70
C VAL A 55 8.98 41.78 -8.62
N SER A 56 8.25 41.13 -7.74
CA SER A 56 8.79 40.20 -6.73
C SER A 56 9.26 38.88 -7.37
N ALA A 57 10.36 38.31 -6.86
CA ALA A 57 10.86 37.02 -7.32
C ALA A 57 9.86 35.88 -7.03
N VAL A 58 9.14 35.95 -5.93
CA VAL A 58 8.10 34.98 -5.54
C VAL A 58 6.92 35.75 -4.94
N TRP A 59 5.69 35.35 -5.27
CA TRP A 59 4.48 36.02 -4.82
C TRP A 59 3.56 35.09 -4.00
N PRO A 60 3.81 34.95 -2.69
CA PRO A 60 3.04 34.05 -1.81
C PRO A 60 1.54 34.35 -1.74
N PRO A 61 1.04 35.62 -1.92
CA PRO A 61 -0.39 35.90 -1.86
C PRO A 61 -1.24 35.12 -2.86
N ALA A 62 -0.73 34.87 -4.08
CA ALA A 62 -1.40 34.06 -5.09
C ALA A 62 -1.73 32.66 -4.52
N GLY A 63 -0.73 32.00 -3.95
CA GLY A 63 -0.90 30.67 -3.32
C GLY A 63 -1.81 30.70 -2.09
N LEU A 64 -1.71 31.73 -1.26
CA LEU A 64 -2.60 31.90 -0.10
C LEU A 64 -4.06 32.06 -0.54
N GLY A 65 -4.32 32.92 -1.52
CA GLY A 65 -5.66 33.16 -2.04
C GLY A 65 -6.27 31.91 -2.67
N ILE A 66 -5.55 31.26 -3.60
CA ILE A 66 -5.99 30.02 -4.26
C ILE A 66 -6.24 28.91 -3.21
N GLY A 67 -5.28 28.67 -2.30
CA GLY A 67 -5.37 27.66 -1.26
C GLY A 67 -6.52 27.91 -0.29
N ALA A 68 -6.72 29.15 0.15
CA ALA A 68 -7.83 29.50 1.03
C ALA A 68 -9.20 29.30 0.36
N LEU A 69 -9.38 29.75 -0.89
CA LEU A 69 -10.64 29.57 -1.60
C LEU A 69 -10.89 28.11 -1.97
N TYR A 70 -9.84 27.33 -2.24
CA TYR A 70 -9.95 25.88 -2.45
C TYR A 70 -10.43 25.17 -1.18
N LEU A 71 -9.82 25.44 -0.04
CA LEU A 71 -10.11 24.77 1.24
C LEU A 71 -11.44 25.21 1.86
N PHE A 72 -11.69 26.52 1.92
CA PHE A 72 -12.83 27.08 2.67
C PHE A 72 -14.03 27.45 1.79
N GLY A 73 -13.85 27.52 0.49
CA GLY A 73 -14.90 27.81 -0.47
C GLY A 73 -14.80 29.19 -1.13
N LEU A 74 -15.31 29.29 -2.36
CA LEU A 74 -15.25 30.53 -3.16
C LEU A 74 -15.91 31.72 -2.46
N ARG A 75 -16.88 31.49 -1.57
CA ARG A 75 -17.57 32.55 -0.80
C ARG A 75 -16.63 33.48 -0.01
N TRP A 76 -15.39 33.06 0.25
CA TRP A 76 -14.39 33.81 0.99
C TRP A 76 -13.60 34.81 0.12
N TRP A 77 -13.92 34.90 -1.19
CA TRP A 77 -13.30 35.84 -2.12
C TRP A 77 -13.23 37.30 -1.64
N PRO A 78 -14.21 37.85 -0.84
CA PRO A 78 -14.11 39.24 -0.39
C PRO A 78 -12.91 39.50 0.51
N GLY A 79 -12.44 38.49 1.26
CA GLY A 79 -11.24 38.62 2.09
C GLY A 79 -9.98 38.79 1.24
N VAL A 80 -9.87 37.98 0.18
CA VAL A 80 -8.77 38.09 -0.78
C VAL A 80 -8.80 39.47 -1.48
N PHE A 81 -9.98 39.86 -1.98
CA PHE A 81 -10.17 41.13 -2.65
C PHE A 81 -9.74 42.34 -1.79
N LEU A 82 -10.17 42.36 -0.52
CA LEU A 82 -9.82 43.43 0.41
C LEU A 82 -8.33 43.44 0.74
N GLY A 83 -7.69 42.29 0.93
CA GLY A 83 -6.27 42.17 1.20
C GLY A 83 -5.41 42.67 0.03
N ASP A 84 -5.79 42.30 -1.20
CA ASP A 84 -5.13 42.73 -2.43
C ASP A 84 -5.36 44.23 -2.69
N LEU A 85 -6.59 44.70 -2.47
CA LEU A 85 -6.92 46.13 -2.59
C LEU A 85 -6.06 47.00 -1.66
N VAL A 86 -5.88 46.62 -0.39
CA VAL A 86 -5.04 47.32 0.56
C VAL A 86 -3.58 47.36 0.09
N ALA A 87 -3.06 46.22 -0.41
CA ALA A 87 -1.70 46.16 -0.96
C ALA A 87 -1.53 47.07 -2.21
N ASN A 88 -2.55 47.13 -3.07
CA ASN A 88 -2.55 47.98 -4.26
C ASN A 88 -2.71 49.49 -3.92
N LEU A 89 -3.49 49.85 -2.89
CA LEU A 89 -3.61 51.21 -2.40
C LEU A 89 -2.27 51.76 -1.88
N GLU A 90 -1.46 50.93 -1.23
CA GLU A 90 -0.11 51.36 -0.83
C GLU A 90 0.79 51.68 -2.04
N LEU A 91 0.66 50.94 -3.15
CA LEU A 91 1.39 51.23 -4.38
C LEU A 91 0.90 52.52 -5.06
N LEU A 92 -0.38 52.83 -4.93
CA LEU A 92 -0.95 54.09 -5.43
C LEU A 92 -0.48 55.30 -4.64
N LEU A 93 -0.36 55.16 -3.32
CA LEU A 93 0.00 56.23 -2.38
C LEU A 93 1.51 56.32 -2.13
N GLY A 94 2.31 55.44 -2.73
CA GLY A 94 3.76 55.38 -2.56
C GLY A 94 4.52 56.53 -3.28
N HIS A 95 5.87 56.50 -3.21
CA HIS A 95 6.74 57.53 -3.79
C HIS A 95 6.72 57.51 -5.33
N ASP A 96 6.52 56.32 -5.94
CA ASP A 96 6.40 56.14 -7.39
C ASP A 96 5.03 55.50 -7.70
N PRO A 97 3.95 56.30 -7.76
CA PRO A 97 2.61 55.78 -7.90
C PRO A 97 2.38 55.13 -9.28
N LEU A 98 1.86 53.91 -9.28
CA LEU A 98 1.45 53.25 -10.51
C LEU A 98 0.18 53.90 -11.08
N PRO A 99 0.02 53.96 -12.43
CA PRO A 99 -1.21 54.43 -13.05
C PRO A 99 -2.43 53.67 -12.56
N LEU A 100 -3.53 54.35 -12.30
CA LEU A 100 -4.75 53.75 -11.76
C LEU A 100 -5.25 52.58 -12.64
N GLY A 101 -5.16 52.73 -13.98
CA GLY A 101 -5.53 51.66 -14.92
C GLY A 101 -4.70 50.38 -14.74
N SER A 102 -3.40 50.54 -14.48
CA SER A 102 -2.49 49.41 -14.22
C SER A 102 -2.84 48.70 -12.90
N LEU A 103 -3.17 49.45 -11.84
CA LEU A 103 -3.60 48.90 -10.56
C LEU A 103 -4.94 48.16 -10.65
N VAL A 104 -5.91 48.71 -11.39
CA VAL A 104 -7.19 48.04 -11.65
C VAL A 104 -6.98 46.74 -12.43
N GLY A 105 -6.13 46.76 -13.47
CA GLY A 105 -5.77 45.58 -14.23
C GLY A 105 -5.08 44.50 -13.36
N GLN A 106 -4.16 44.91 -12.50
CA GLN A 106 -3.50 44.02 -11.53
C GLN A 106 -4.53 43.39 -10.57
N GLN A 107 -5.41 44.21 -9.99
CA GLN A 107 -6.47 43.73 -9.10
C GLN A 107 -7.39 42.69 -9.78
N LEU A 108 -7.80 42.95 -11.02
CA LEU A 108 -8.63 42.05 -11.81
C LEU A 108 -7.88 40.76 -12.17
N GLY A 109 -6.60 40.87 -12.55
CA GLY A 109 -5.75 39.73 -12.86
C GLY A 109 -5.59 38.80 -11.65
N ASN A 110 -5.23 39.35 -10.49
CA ASN A 110 -5.06 38.58 -9.25
C ASN A 110 -6.36 37.91 -8.82
N MET A 111 -7.50 38.61 -8.92
CA MET A 111 -8.80 38.03 -8.58
C MET A 111 -9.21 36.93 -9.55
N ALA A 112 -8.99 37.09 -10.85
CA ALA A 112 -9.27 36.10 -11.86
C ALA A 112 -8.41 34.82 -11.62
N GLU A 113 -7.12 35.01 -11.39
CA GLU A 113 -6.20 33.94 -11.02
C GLU A 113 -6.72 33.11 -9.84
N ILE A 114 -7.03 33.79 -8.72
CA ILE A 114 -7.39 33.12 -7.47
C ILE A 114 -8.72 32.37 -7.59
N LEU A 115 -9.72 32.98 -8.23
CA LEU A 115 -11.03 32.35 -8.43
C LEU A 115 -10.94 31.18 -9.40
N ILE A 116 -10.27 31.36 -10.55
CA ILE A 116 -10.11 30.33 -11.57
C ILE A 116 -9.21 29.22 -11.05
N GLY A 117 -8.10 29.55 -10.37
CA GLY A 117 -7.20 28.59 -9.77
C GLY A 117 -7.89 27.67 -8.77
N ALA A 118 -8.65 28.25 -7.83
CA ALA A 118 -9.43 27.47 -6.87
C ALA A 118 -10.52 26.61 -7.54
N ALA A 119 -11.16 27.12 -8.60
CA ALA A 119 -12.17 26.37 -9.35
C ALA A 119 -11.54 25.21 -10.16
N LEU A 120 -10.43 25.46 -10.85
CA LEU A 120 -9.67 24.43 -11.59
C LEU A 120 -9.16 23.34 -10.66
N MET A 121 -8.59 23.70 -9.51
CA MET A 121 -8.16 22.71 -8.52
C MET A 121 -9.31 21.81 -8.08
N ARG A 122 -10.49 22.37 -7.76
CA ARG A 122 -11.66 21.58 -7.39
C ARG A 122 -12.10 20.64 -8.49
N ARG A 123 -11.97 21.07 -9.77
CA ARG A 123 -12.35 20.26 -10.93
C ARG A 123 -11.33 19.16 -11.23
N LEU A 124 -10.02 19.46 -11.18
CA LEU A 124 -8.95 18.55 -11.59
C LEU A 124 -8.54 17.56 -10.50
N ILE A 125 -8.49 18.02 -9.23
CA ILE A 125 -8.02 17.19 -8.12
C ILE A 125 -9.11 16.85 -7.10
N GLY A 126 -10.31 17.42 -7.30
CA GLY A 126 -11.45 17.24 -6.40
C GLY A 126 -11.39 18.15 -5.15
N PRO A 127 -12.50 18.23 -4.39
CA PRO A 127 -12.62 19.17 -3.25
C PRO A 127 -11.83 18.71 -2.02
N ARG A 128 -11.30 17.48 -2.04
CA ARG A 128 -10.66 16.85 -0.87
C ARG A 128 -9.33 16.17 -1.18
N ALA A 129 -8.54 16.67 -2.09
CA ALA A 129 -7.22 16.10 -2.39
C ALA A 129 -6.26 16.17 -1.19
N GLY A 130 -5.50 15.10 -1.00
CA GLY A 130 -4.44 15.01 0.03
C GLY A 130 -3.02 15.16 -0.53
N LEU A 131 -2.88 15.32 -1.85
CA LEU A 131 -1.61 15.36 -2.60
C LEU A 131 -0.76 14.08 -2.41
N ASP A 132 -1.44 12.97 -2.30
CA ASP A 132 -0.88 11.66 -2.05
C ASP A 132 -1.02 10.71 -3.25
N ARG A 133 -1.33 11.27 -4.44
CA ARG A 133 -1.44 10.61 -5.74
C ARG A 133 -0.82 11.50 -6.82
N ILE A 134 -0.21 10.85 -7.82
CA ILE A 134 0.46 11.53 -8.93
C ILE A 134 -0.51 12.40 -9.72
N ASP A 135 -1.72 11.92 -9.99
CA ASP A 135 -2.76 12.67 -10.72
C ASP A 135 -3.17 13.95 -9.98
N GLN A 136 -3.20 13.94 -8.64
CA GLN A 136 -3.50 15.13 -7.83
C GLN A 136 -2.40 16.18 -7.91
N VAL A 137 -1.12 15.76 -7.88
CA VAL A 137 0.02 16.69 -8.02
C VAL A 137 0.07 17.27 -9.43
N THR A 138 -0.19 16.43 -10.44
CA THR A 138 -0.29 16.89 -11.85
C THR A 138 -1.44 17.87 -12.03
N GLY A 139 -2.62 17.55 -11.53
CA GLY A 139 -3.79 18.43 -11.58
C GLY A 139 -3.58 19.76 -10.84
N LEU A 140 -2.92 19.71 -9.67
CA LEU A 140 -2.49 20.90 -8.94
C LEU A 140 -1.59 21.79 -9.80
N PHE A 141 -0.52 21.23 -10.37
CA PHE A 141 0.42 21.99 -11.19
C PHE A 141 -0.27 22.63 -12.40
N LEU A 142 -1.08 21.88 -13.14
CA LEU A 142 -1.80 22.38 -14.30
C LEU A 142 -2.78 23.50 -13.93
N ALA A 143 -3.50 23.36 -12.81
CA ALA A 143 -4.41 24.38 -12.30
C ALA A 143 -3.67 25.68 -11.96
N LEU A 144 -2.57 25.56 -11.22
CA LEU A 144 -1.76 26.71 -10.82
C LEU A 144 -1.10 27.38 -12.03
N ALA A 145 -0.46 26.62 -12.91
CA ALA A 145 0.21 27.16 -14.09
C ALA A 145 -0.75 27.91 -15.03
N ALA A 146 -1.96 27.38 -15.24
CA ALA A 146 -2.97 28.04 -16.06
C ALA A 146 -3.53 29.30 -15.39
N ALA A 147 -3.82 29.24 -14.09
CA ALA A 147 -4.39 30.38 -13.36
C ALA A 147 -3.39 31.55 -13.26
N THR A 148 -2.13 31.27 -12.91
CA THR A 148 -1.08 32.30 -12.81
C THR A 148 -0.75 32.92 -14.16
N ALA A 149 -0.86 32.16 -15.27
CA ALA A 149 -0.70 32.72 -16.62
C ALA A 149 -1.77 33.75 -16.96
N ILE A 150 -2.99 33.64 -16.43
CA ILE A 150 -4.08 34.60 -16.63
C ILE A 150 -3.73 35.92 -15.92
N SER A 151 -3.30 35.88 -14.66
CA SER A 151 -2.87 37.04 -13.91
C SER A 151 -1.70 37.76 -14.61
N ALA A 152 -0.66 36.97 -14.96
CA ALA A 152 0.50 37.52 -15.66
C ALA A 152 0.12 38.19 -16.99
N THR A 153 -0.84 37.62 -17.74
CA THR A 153 -1.31 38.21 -18.99
C THR A 153 -2.06 39.54 -18.77
N ILE A 154 -3.07 39.54 -17.90
CA ILE A 154 -3.87 40.72 -17.61
C ILE A 154 -2.99 41.82 -17.00
N GLY A 155 -2.13 41.44 -16.02
CA GLY A 155 -1.24 42.36 -15.34
C GLY A 155 -0.22 43.00 -16.30
N THR A 156 0.47 42.21 -17.12
CA THR A 156 1.47 42.69 -18.06
C THR A 156 0.88 43.65 -19.09
N PHE A 157 -0.28 43.29 -19.68
CA PHE A 157 -0.94 44.17 -20.64
C PHE A 157 -1.45 45.47 -19.98
N SER A 158 -1.90 45.43 -18.74
CA SER A 158 -2.30 46.65 -18.01
C SER A 158 -1.12 47.56 -17.70
N MET A 159 0.06 46.98 -17.40
CA MET A 159 1.30 47.75 -17.21
C MET A 159 1.79 48.38 -18.51
N LEU A 160 1.71 47.66 -19.62
CA LEU A 160 2.03 48.18 -20.96
C LEU A 160 1.09 49.36 -21.33
N ALA A 161 -0.23 49.17 -21.16
CA ALA A 161 -1.23 50.20 -21.44
C ALA A 161 -1.08 51.43 -20.57
N GLY A 162 -0.60 51.28 -19.33
CA GLY A 162 -0.29 52.38 -18.41
C GLY A 162 1.07 53.03 -18.65
N GLY A 163 1.86 52.55 -19.62
CA GLY A 163 3.20 53.11 -19.92
C GLY A 163 4.26 52.77 -18.86
N VAL A 164 4.01 51.82 -17.98
CA VAL A 164 4.94 51.39 -16.92
C VAL A 164 6.07 50.53 -17.51
N ILE A 165 5.77 49.75 -18.54
CA ILE A 165 6.74 48.96 -19.29
C ILE A 165 6.65 49.24 -20.78
N THR A 166 7.73 48.94 -21.49
CA THR A 166 7.81 49.04 -22.95
C THR A 166 7.53 47.67 -23.62
N THR A 167 7.27 47.69 -24.94
CA THR A 167 7.04 46.46 -25.73
C THR A 167 8.26 45.53 -25.73
N SER A 168 9.48 46.07 -25.61
CA SER A 168 10.72 45.28 -25.52
C SER A 168 10.86 44.53 -24.20
N GLU A 169 10.22 44.98 -23.14
CA GLU A 169 10.24 44.36 -21.81
C GLU A 169 9.11 43.35 -21.60
N LEU A 170 8.12 43.31 -22.50
CA LEU A 170 6.88 42.56 -22.35
C LEU A 170 7.12 41.07 -22.02
N THR A 171 7.99 40.39 -22.74
CA THR A 171 8.25 38.93 -22.57
C THR A 171 8.93 38.64 -21.23
N ILE A 172 9.91 39.48 -20.84
CA ILE A 172 10.65 39.32 -19.59
C ILE A 172 9.72 39.57 -18.41
N PHE A 173 8.92 40.63 -18.49
CA PHE A 173 7.98 41.05 -17.45
C PHE A 173 6.89 39.97 -17.24
N TRP A 174 6.26 39.49 -18.34
CA TRP A 174 5.26 38.43 -18.30
C TRP A 174 5.79 37.13 -17.67
N ARG A 175 6.97 36.70 -18.14
CA ARG A 175 7.62 35.50 -17.63
C ARG A 175 7.94 35.60 -16.13
N THR A 176 8.48 36.76 -15.70
CA THR A 176 8.85 37.00 -14.31
C THR A 176 7.62 37.03 -13.41
N TRP A 177 6.53 37.64 -13.87
CA TRP A 177 5.26 37.64 -13.15
C TRP A 177 4.69 36.21 -13.04
N TRP A 178 4.53 35.53 -14.17
CA TRP A 178 4.00 34.17 -14.21
C TRP A 178 4.75 33.20 -13.31
N LEU A 179 6.07 33.14 -13.39
CA LEU A 179 6.90 32.28 -12.56
C LEU A 179 6.91 32.71 -11.09
N GLY A 180 6.77 33.99 -10.80
CA GLY A 180 6.66 34.52 -9.44
C GLY A 180 5.41 34.04 -8.73
N ASP A 181 4.24 34.15 -9.39
CA ASP A 181 2.96 33.65 -8.87
C ASP A 181 2.94 32.14 -8.80
N LEU A 182 3.45 31.45 -9.84
CA LEU A 182 3.51 29.98 -9.88
C LEU A 182 4.39 29.42 -8.78
N SER A 183 5.60 29.95 -8.58
CA SER A 183 6.51 29.48 -7.53
C SER A 183 5.95 29.73 -6.14
N GLY A 184 5.35 30.91 -5.90
CA GLY A 184 4.65 31.22 -4.66
C GLY A 184 3.48 30.27 -4.38
N SER A 185 2.70 29.97 -5.41
CA SER A 185 1.57 29.06 -5.32
C SER A 185 2.00 27.61 -5.11
N LEU A 186 3.07 27.14 -5.76
CA LEU A 186 3.63 25.79 -5.56
C LEU A 186 4.20 25.55 -4.16
N ILE A 187 4.60 26.60 -3.45
CA ILE A 187 5.03 26.51 -2.05
C ILE A 187 3.80 26.53 -1.13
N VAL A 188 2.94 27.53 -1.28
CA VAL A 188 1.93 27.86 -0.27
C VAL A 188 0.71 26.95 -0.39
N VAL A 189 0.22 26.63 -1.60
CA VAL A 189 -0.99 25.82 -1.77
C VAL A 189 -0.82 24.41 -1.20
N PRO A 190 0.23 23.63 -1.54
CA PRO A 190 0.44 22.31 -0.95
C PRO A 190 0.62 22.36 0.56
N LEU A 191 1.34 23.35 1.07
CA LEU A 191 1.51 23.55 2.51
C LEU A 191 0.16 23.72 3.20
N LEU A 192 -0.71 24.61 2.70
CA LEU A 192 -2.04 24.83 3.25
C LEU A 192 -2.91 23.57 3.20
N ILE A 193 -2.92 22.86 2.06
CA ILE A 193 -3.71 21.65 1.90
C ILE A 193 -3.33 20.61 2.93
N VAL A 194 -2.04 20.34 3.09
CA VAL A 194 -1.54 19.27 3.95
C VAL A 194 -1.66 19.61 5.44
N TRP A 195 -1.33 20.86 5.82
CA TRP A 195 -1.22 21.24 7.22
C TRP A 195 -2.52 21.76 7.84
N ILE A 196 -3.44 22.33 7.04
CA ILE A 196 -4.73 22.81 7.55
C ILE A 196 -5.75 21.67 7.61
N ARG A 197 -5.68 20.73 6.67
CA ARG A 197 -6.68 19.68 6.56
C ARG A 197 -6.59 18.62 7.66
N ASP A 198 -5.40 18.14 7.95
CA ASP A 198 -5.13 17.20 9.06
C ASP A 198 -3.87 17.60 9.83
N PRO A 199 -3.97 18.65 10.65
CA PRO A 199 -2.82 19.17 11.38
C PRO A 199 -2.24 18.14 12.36
N ARG A 200 -3.09 17.29 12.96
CA ARG A 200 -2.62 16.29 13.93
C ARG A 200 -1.82 15.18 13.26
N ALA A 201 -2.23 14.70 12.10
CA ALA A 201 -1.48 13.70 11.36
C ALA A 201 -0.17 14.28 10.81
N ALA A 202 -0.20 15.52 10.28
CA ALA A 202 1.00 16.22 9.81
C ALA A 202 2.02 16.39 10.94
N TRP A 203 1.59 16.90 12.11
CA TRP A 203 2.45 17.06 13.28
C TRP A 203 3.03 15.72 13.77
N ARG A 204 2.21 14.70 13.95
CA ARG A 204 2.70 13.37 14.39
C ARG A 204 3.77 12.79 13.48
N ARG A 205 3.71 13.08 12.19
CA ARG A 205 4.66 12.55 11.21
C ARG A 205 5.99 13.30 11.24
N VAL A 206 5.97 14.61 11.46
CA VAL A 206 7.16 15.46 11.44
C VAL A 206 7.78 15.66 12.83
N CYS A 207 6.99 15.71 13.90
CA CYS A 207 7.46 15.87 15.29
C CYS A 207 8.07 14.57 15.83
N THR A 208 9.17 14.15 15.23
CA THR A 208 10.01 13.01 15.64
C THR A 208 11.44 13.49 15.73
N TRP A 209 12.33 12.72 16.36
CA TRP A 209 13.76 13.06 16.38
C TRP A 209 14.36 13.14 14.97
N GLU A 210 13.93 12.23 14.05
CA GLU A 210 14.29 12.28 12.62
C GLU A 210 13.78 13.56 11.95
N GLY A 211 12.56 14.01 12.29
CA GLY A 211 12.02 15.27 11.79
C GLY A 211 12.82 16.47 12.29
N GLY A 212 13.34 16.42 13.52
CA GLY A 212 14.30 17.40 14.05
C GLY A 212 15.60 17.43 13.25
N LEU A 213 16.16 16.27 12.89
CA LEU A 213 17.31 16.18 11.99
C LEU A 213 17.02 16.70 10.60
N LEU A 214 15.84 16.41 10.06
CA LEU A 214 15.41 16.95 8.77
C LEU A 214 15.37 18.48 8.81
N LEU A 215 14.74 19.07 9.82
CA LEU A 215 14.65 20.52 9.98
C LEU A 215 16.04 21.15 10.10
N LEU A 216 16.94 20.53 10.87
CA LEU A 216 18.33 20.95 10.97
C LEU A 216 19.01 20.91 9.60
N ALA A 217 18.92 19.79 8.88
CA ALA A 217 19.57 19.62 7.57
C ALA A 217 19.04 20.61 6.53
N VAL A 218 17.70 20.79 6.47
CA VAL A 218 17.05 21.73 5.53
C VAL A 218 17.44 23.18 5.83
N SER A 219 17.70 23.52 7.09
CA SER A 219 18.08 24.87 7.50
C SER A 219 19.59 25.12 7.39
N THR A 220 20.44 24.11 7.60
CA THR A 220 21.90 24.30 7.58
C THR A 220 22.51 24.15 6.19
N LEU A 221 22.03 23.22 5.36
CA LEU A 221 22.60 22.97 4.04
C LEU A 221 22.52 24.18 3.09
N PRO A 222 21.38 24.90 2.96
CA PRO A 222 21.35 26.12 2.18
C PRO A 222 22.31 27.20 2.71
N ALA A 223 22.47 27.30 4.05
CA ALA A 223 23.39 28.24 4.66
C ALA A 223 24.86 27.92 4.36
N VAL A 224 25.22 26.63 4.36
CA VAL A 224 26.57 26.16 3.95
C VAL A 224 26.79 26.36 2.45
N ALA A 225 25.75 26.15 1.62
CA ALA A 225 25.83 26.38 0.18
C ALA A 225 26.14 27.85 -0.20
N VAL A 226 25.84 28.81 0.69
CA VAL A 226 26.15 30.21 0.52
C VAL A 226 27.64 30.51 0.59
N SER A 227 28.36 29.82 1.45
CA SER A 227 29.81 30.02 1.64
C SER A 227 30.65 29.35 0.55
N SER A 228 30.05 28.57 -0.32
CA SER A 228 30.71 27.80 -1.38
C SER A 228 30.21 28.17 -2.78
N ASP A 229 30.96 27.81 -3.82
CA ASP A 229 30.62 28.13 -5.22
C ASP A 229 29.30 27.44 -5.69
N ALA A 230 28.73 27.96 -6.77
CA ALA A 230 27.39 27.68 -7.34
C ALA A 230 26.97 26.19 -7.46
N THR A 231 27.93 25.25 -7.48
CA THR A 231 27.69 23.79 -7.60
C THR A 231 27.02 23.16 -6.37
N VAL A 232 27.07 23.80 -5.21
CA VAL A 232 26.54 23.24 -3.94
C VAL A 232 25.03 23.41 -3.80
N THR A 233 24.39 24.22 -4.64
CA THR A 233 22.93 24.44 -4.61
C THR A 233 22.12 23.15 -4.74
N TYR A 234 22.66 22.15 -5.44
CA TYR A 234 21.99 20.86 -5.66
C TYR A 234 22.06 19.90 -4.47
N VAL A 235 22.93 20.15 -3.46
CA VAL A 235 23.06 19.34 -2.25
C VAL A 235 21.77 19.31 -1.42
N VAL A 236 20.85 20.25 -1.66
CA VAL A 236 19.54 20.29 -1.01
C VAL A 236 18.61 19.15 -1.51
N PHE A 237 18.77 18.69 -2.75
CA PHE A 237 17.88 17.66 -3.32
C PHE A 237 17.90 16.32 -2.57
N PRO A 238 19.03 15.75 -2.13
CA PRO A 238 19.03 14.57 -1.26
C PRO A 238 18.19 14.73 0.00
N VAL A 239 18.20 15.92 0.61
CA VAL A 239 17.38 16.20 1.80
C VAL A 239 15.90 16.32 1.46
N LEU A 240 15.57 16.93 0.33
CA LEU A 240 14.19 16.99 -0.19
C LEU A 240 13.67 15.59 -0.54
N ILE A 241 14.52 14.72 -1.13
CA ILE A 241 14.20 13.31 -1.38
C ILE A 241 13.94 12.58 -0.07
N TRP A 242 14.79 12.76 0.95
CA TRP A 242 14.58 12.19 2.28
C TRP A 242 13.28 12.69 2.92
N ALA A 243 12.99 13.99 2.84
CA ALA A 243 11.72 14.55 3.31
C ALA A 243 10.50 13.90 2.63
N ALA A 244 10.54 13.75 1.30
CA ALA A 244 9.46 13.17 0.51
C ALA A 244 9.25 11.68 0.81
N THR A 245 10.33 10.91 0.90
CA THR A 245 10.26 9.44 1.09
C THR A 245 9.90 9.06 2.52
N ARG A 246 10.47 9.73 3.52
CA ARG A 246 10.30 9.38 4.94
C ARG A 246 9.07 10.04 5.57
N PHE A 247 8.83 11.31 5.27
CA PHE A 247 7.77 12.11 5.90
C PHE A 247 6.59 12.39 4.96
N ARG A 248 6.70 11.99 3.66
CA ARG A 248 5.67 12.18 2.63
C ARG A 248 5.26 13.64 2.47
N ALA A 249 3.99 13.93 2.11
CA ALA A 249 3.50 15.28 1.87
C ALA A 249 3.76 16.28 3.02
N PRO A 250 3.58 15.95 4.32
CA PRO A 250 3.89 16.89 5.41
C PRO A 250 5.35 17.32 5.47
N GLY A 251 6.30 16.38 5.39
CA GLY A 251 7.72 16.71 5.38
C GLY A 251 8.16 17.38 4.08
N ALA A 252 7.66 16.90 2.95
CA ALA A 252 7.93 17.46 1.63
C ALA A 252 7.54 18.94 1.54
N THR A 253 6.30 19.29 1.91
CA THR A 253 5.79 20.67 1.85
C THR A 253 6.52 21.60 2.80
N LEU A 254 6.83 21.15 4.02
CA LEU A 254 7.58 21.92 4.99
C LEU A 254 9.03 22.15 4.54
N ALA A 255 9.70 21.10 4.06
CA ALA A 255 11.08 21.21 3.57
C ALA A 255 11.18 22.14 2.36
N VAL A 256 10.26 22.05 1.40
CA VAL A 256 10.19 22.97 0.25
C VAL A 256 9.99 24.40 0.70
N ALA A 257 9.08 24.65 1.65
CA ALA A 257 8.81 25.99 2.17
C ALA A 257 10.05 26.62 2.84
N ILE A 258 10.77 25.82 3.65
CA ILE A 258 11.99 26.29 4.31
C ILE A 258 13.10 26.57 3.28
N VAL A 259 13.37 25.63 2.36
CA VAL A 259 14.38 25.81 1.30
C VAL A 259 14.07 27.02 0.45
N ALA A 260 12.82 27.17 0.01
CA ALA A 260 12.41 28.33 -0.79
C ALA A 260 12.58 29.64 -0.02
N GLY A 261 12.09 29.69 1.23
CA GLY A 261 12.22 30.87 2.08
C GLY A 261 13.69 31.27 2.32
N MET A 262 14.55 30.30 2.58
CA MET A 262 15.99 30.56 2.74
C MET A 262 16.63 31.00 1.43
N THR A 263 16.36 30.31 0.32
CA THR A 263 16.91 30.68 -1.00
C THR A 263 16.56 32.10 -1.38
N ILE A 264 15.28 32.47 -1.21
CA ILE A 264 14.80 33.85 -1.52
C ILE A 264 15.44 34.87 -0.57
N GLY A 265 15.39 34.59 0.74
CA GLY A 265 15.95 35.51 1.75
C GLY A 265 17.44 35.74 1.55
N MET A 266 18.21 34.69 1.32
CA MET A 266 19.65 34.82 1.06
C MET A 266 19.94 35.58 -0.23
N THR A 267 19.22 35.28 -1.31
CA THR A 267 19.38 35.99 -2.59
C THR A 267 19.02 37.48 -2.45
N ALA A 268 17.99 37.81 -1.67
CA ALA A 268 17.59 39.22 -1.37
C ALA A 268 18.68 39.96 -0.60
N HIS A 269 19.42 39.31 0.27
CA HIS A 269 20.56 39.87 0.98
C HIS A 269 21.89 39.76 0.23
N HIS A 270 21.87 39.54 -1.07
CA HIS A 270 23.04 39.40 -1.94
C HIS A 270 23.95 38.20 -1.56
N LEU A 271 23.39 37.15 -0.95
CA LEU A 271 24.09 35.96 -0.56
C LEU A 271 23.70 34.77 -1.47
N GLY A 272 24.64 33.87 -1.68
CA GLY A 272 24.41 32.61 -2.40
C GLY A 272 24.60 32.65 -3.91
N PRO A 273 24.39 31.54 -4.58
CA PRO A 273 24.79 31.34 -5.98
C PRO A 273 24.02 32.21 -6.98
N PHE A 274 22.77 32.54 -6.67
CA PHE A 274 21.95 33.39 -7.54
C PHE A 274 22.29 34.87 -7.39
N ALA A 275 22.85 35.30 -6.28
CA ALA A 275 23.15 36.69 -5.99
C ALA A 275 24.20 37.33 -6.93
N ARG A 276 25.11 36.47 -7.46
CA ARG A 276 26.20 36.91 -8.37
C ARG A 276 25.76 37.09 -9.83
N GLN A 277 24.54 36.68 -10.18
CA GLN A 277 24.00 36.76 -11.53
C GLN A 277 23.43 38.14 -11.82
N GLN A 278 23.29 38.49 -13.11
CA GLN A 278 22.50 39.67 -13.53
C GLN A 278 21.06 39.54 -13.04
N ILE A 279 20.37 40.64 -12.81
CA ILE A 279 19.05 40.71 -12.16
C ILE A 279 18.04 39.75 -12.80
N ASP A 280 17.92 39.77 -14.13
CA ASP A 280 16.97 38.91 -14.85
C ASP A 280 17.30 37.42 -14.71
N SER A 281 18.60 37.08 -14.81
CA SER A 281 19.07 35.70 -14.62
C SER A 281 18.95 35.22 -13.18
N ARG A 282 19.14 36.12 -12.22
CA ARG A 282 18.96 35.88 -10.78
C ARG A 282 17.52 35.51 -10.45
N THR A 283 16.59 36.35 -10.92
CA THR A 283 15.15 36.12 -10.68
C THR A 283 14.69 34.82 -11.33
N LEU A 284 15.00 34.62 -12.61
CA LEU A 284 14.66 33.42 -13.35
C LEU A 284 15.26 32.17 -12.71
N GLY A 285 16.54 32.18 -12.37
CA GLY A 285 17.23 31.06 -11.73
C GLY A 285 16.59 30.67 -10.40
N THR A 286 16.26 31.64 -9.55
CA THR A 286 15.58 31.41 -8.28
C THR A 286 14.17 30.80 -8.48
N GLN A 287 13.38 31.36 -9.39
CA GLN A 287 12.03 30.92 -9.68
C GLN A 287 12.02 29.48 -10.21
N LEU A 288 12.87 29.18 -11.20
CA LEU A 288 12.98 27.83 -11.77
C LEU A 288 13.48 26.82 -10.74
N TYR A 289 14.49 27.18 -9.94
CA TYR A 289 15.00 26.33 -8.87
C TYR A 289 13.87 25.93 -7.88
N ILE A 290 13.08 26.91 -7.44
CA ILE A 290 11.97 26.66 -6.52
C ILE A 290 10.89 25.80 -7.18
N CYS A 291 10.51 26.10 -8.42
CA CYS A 291 9.51 25.30 -9.15
C CYS A 291 9.96 23.83 -9.31
N VAL A 292 11.22 23.62 -9.73
CA VAL A 292 11.77 22.27 -9.88
C VAL A 292 11.85 21.55 -8.54
N ALA A 293 12.36 22.22 -7.49
CA ALA A 293 12.45 21.63 -6.15
C ALA A 293 11.07 21.26 -5.60
N ALA A 294 10.08 22.14 -5.74
CA ALA A 294 8.72 21.89 -5.29
C ALA A 294 8.07 20.72 -6.05
N LEU A 295 8.11 20.75 -7.39
CA LEU A 295 7.50 19.72 -8.21
C LEU A 295 8.14 18.35 -7.99
N THR A 296 9.47 18.25 -8.06
CA THR A 296 10.16 16.97 -7.87
C THR A 296 9.88 16.37 -6.50
N THR A 297 9.88 17.21 -5.45
CA THR A 297 9.62 16.77 -4.08
C THR A 297 8.16 16.33 -3.90
N LEU A 298 7.20 17.07 -4.43
CA LEU A 298 5.77 16.72 -4.35
C LEU A 298 5.44 15.46 -5.15
N PHE A 299 5.96 15.33 -6.38
CA PHE A 299 5.77 14.13 -7.18
C PHE A 299 6.36 12.90 -6.51
N LEU A 300 7.56 13.02 -5.93
CA LEU A 300 8.19 11.92 -5.22
C LEU A 300 7.39 11.52 -3.97
N ALA A 301 6.90 12.49 -3.20
CA ALA A 301 6.05 12.22 -2.04
C ALA A 301 4.75 11.51 -2.42
N ALA A 302 4.12 11.93 -3.53
CA ALA A 302 2.93 11.29 -4.07
C ALA A 302 3.20 9.87 -4.58
N LEU A 303 4.30 9.67 -5.32
CA LEU A 303 4.72 8.35 -5.82
C LEU A 303 4.94 7.35 -4.69
N VAL A 304 5.64 7.76 -3.63
CA VAL A 304 5.89 6.91 -2.46
C VAL A 304 4.57 6.57 -1.76
N ALA A 305 3.68 7.56 -1.58
CA ALA A 305 2.39 7.34 -0.94
C ALA A 305 1.49 6.40 -1.76
N GLU A 306 1.48 6.53 -3.08
CA GLU A 306 0.70 5.68 -3.99
C GLU A 306 1.24 4.24 -4.02
N ARG A 307 2.57 4.06 -4.08
CA ARG A 307 3.22 2.75 -4.02
C ARG A 307 2.89 2.00 -2.73
N GLU A 308 2.94 2.67 -1.58
CA GLU A 308 2.62 2.04 -0.30
C GLU A 308 1.16 1.60 -0.22
N ARG A 309 0.23 2.40 -0.74
CA ARG A 309 -1.20 2.02 -0.82
C ARG A 309 -1.41 0.81 -1.71
N SER A 310 -0.78 0.80 -2.90
CA SER A 310 -0.89 -0.33 -3.82
C SER A 310 -0.32 -1.61 -3.21
N THR A 311 0.81 -1.51 -2.49
CA THR A 311 1.41 -2.65 -1.80
C THR A 311 0.52 -3.15 -0.66
N ALA A 312 -0.04 -2.24 0.14
CA ALA A 312 -0.96 -2.60 1.23
C ALA A 312 -2.23 -3.29 0.70
N ALA A 313 -2.83 -2.76 -0.37
CA ALA A 313 -4.01 -3.37 -1.00
C ALA A 313 -3.70 -4.76 -1.58
N LEU A 314 -2.51 -4.96 -2.18
CA LEU A 314 -2.09 -6.27 -2.67
C LEU A 314 -1.90 -7.28 -1.55
N MET A 315 -1.31 -6.86 -0.43
CA MET A 315 -1.13 -7.74 0.75
C MET A 315 -2.47 -8.15 1.35
N GLU A 316 -3.42 -7.22 1.45
CA GLU A 316 -4.78 -7.49 1.92
C GLU A 316 -5.50 -8.48 0.99
N ALA A 317 -5.47 -8.26 -0.32
CA ALA A 317 -6.08 -9.18 -1.29
C ALA A 317 -5.47 -10.60 -1.25
N LYS A 318 -4.15 -10.72 -1.07
CA LYS A 318 -3.48 -12.02 -0.91
C LYS A 318 -3.89 -12.73 0.39
N ARG A 319 -4.07 -11.97 1.47
CA ARG A 319 -4.54 -12.52 2.74
C ARG A 319 -5.95 -13.06 2.61
N ASP A 320 -6.86 -12.28 2.02
CA ASP A 320 -8.26 -12.68 1.80
C ASP A 320 -8.36 -13.94 0.92
N GLN A 321 -7.53 -14.01 -0.14
CA GLN A 321 -7.43 -15.21 -0.97
C GLN A 321 -6.95 -16.44 -0.17
N GLY A 322 -5.95 -16.25 0.69
CA GLY A 322 -5.45 -17.32 1.56
C GLY A 322 -6.50 -17.84 2.54
N GLU A 323 -7.23 -16.91 3.18
CA GLU A 323 -8.30 -17.26 4.12
C GLU A 323 -9.45 -18.00 3.42
N ALA A 324 -9.88 -17.54 2.23
CA ALA A 324 -10.92 -18.20 1.44
C ALA A 324 -10.52 -19.62 0.99
N ALA A 325 -9.26 -19.81 0.59
CA ALA A 325 -8.76 -21.13 0.20
C ALA A 325 -8.73 -22.13 1.38
N ILE A 326 -8.40 -21.64 2.58
CA ILE A 326 -8.43 -22.45 3.81
C ILE A 326 -9.86 -22.83 4.18
N GLU A 327 -10.80 -21.88 4.13
CA GLU A 327 -12.20 -22.12 4.45
C GLU A 327 -12.85 -23.14 3.49
N GLU A 328 -12.53 -23.03 2.19
CA GLU A 328 -12.98 -23.99 1.17
C GLU A 328 -12.42 -25.39 1.43
N ARG A 329 -11.13 -25.53 1.77
CA ARG A 329 -10.56 -26.84 2.16
C ARG A 329 -11.26 -27.45 3.38
N HIS A 330 -11.56 -26.65 4.40
CA HIS A 330 -12.28 -27.12 5.58
C HIS A 330 -13.73 -27.51 5.25
N ARG A 331 -14.37 -26.83 4.31
CA ARG A 331 -15.70 -27.17 3.82
C ARG A 331 -15.68 -28.52 3.13
N ILE A 332 -14.77 -28.71 2.17
CA ILE A 332 -14.62 -29.98 1.43
C ILE A 332 -14.32 -31.13 2.38
N ALA A 333 -13.42 -30.93 3.35
CA ALA A 333 -13.07 -31.97 4.34
C ALA A 333 -14.29 -32.40 5.18
N ARG A 334 -15.14 -31.44 5.61
CA ARG A 334 -16.36 -31.78 6.36
C ARG A 334 -17.40 -32.49 5.49
N ASP A 335 -17.64 -32.02 4.28
CA ASP A 335 -18.61 -32.61 3.35
C ASP A 335 -18.22 -34.06 3.00
N LEU A 336 -16.92 -34.32 2.80
CA LEU A 336 -16.38 -35.67 2.61
C LEU A 336 -16.57 -36.55 3.85
N HIS A 337 -16.26 -36.04 5.03
CA HIS A 337 -16.42 -36.80 6.27
C HIS A 337 -17.88 -37.18 6.50
N ASP A 338 -18.81 -36.27 6.35
CA ASP A 338 -20.20 -36.48 6.76
C ASP A 338 -20.98 -37.33 5.75
N SER A 339 -20.78 -37.14 4.45
CA SER A 339 -21.57 -37.86 3.44
C SER A 339 -20.99 -39.21 3.08
N VAL A 340 -19.69 -39.29 2.82
CA VAL A 340 -19.07 -40.52 2.29
C VAL A 340 -18.69 -41.49 3.42
N SER A 341 -18.17 -40.99 4.56
CA SER A 341 -17.88 -41.86 5.70
C SER A 341 -19.13 -42.56 6.25
N GLN A 342 -20.26 -41.83 6.34
CA GLN A 342 -21.53 -42.40 6.78
C GLN A 342 -22.07 -43.45 5.79
N ALA A 343 -21.99 -43.17 4.47
CA ALA A 343 -22.42 -44.12 3.46
C ALA A 343 -21.59 -45.42 3.49
N LEU A 344 -20.26 -45.29 3.59
CA LEU A 344 -19.36 -46.43 3.68
C LEU A 344 -19.57 -47.24 4.96
N PHE A 345 -19.72 -46.57 6.12
CA PHE A 345 -20.02 -47.27 7.38
C PHE A 345 -21.33 -48.03 7.32
N SER A 346 -22.37 -47.45 6.75
CA SER A 346 -23.67 -48.15 6.54
C SER A 346 -23.52 -49.38 5.64
N THR A 347 -22.73 -49.27 4.57
CA THR A 347 -22.46 -50.40 3.65
C THR A 347 -21.70 -51.54 4.34
N ILE A 348 -20.67 -51.22 5.15
CA ILE A 348 -19.94 -52.24 5.95
C ILE A 348 -20.88 -52.95 6.93
N LEU A 349 -21.77 -52.21 7.61
CA LEU A 349 -22.72 -52.79 8.54
C LEU A 349 -23.71 -53.73 7.85
N GLN A 350 -24.24 -53.37 6.69
CA GLN A 350 -25.13 -54.18 5.87
C GLN A 350 -24.42 -55.45 5.36
N THR A 351 -23.15 -55.35 4.95
CA THR A 351 -22.34 -56.48 4.52
C THR A 351 -22.15 -57.51 5.66
N ARG A 352 -21.77 -57.04 6.87
CA ARG A 352 -21.65 -57.91 8.05
C ARG A 352 -22.98 -58.54 8.46
N THR A 353 -24.08 -57.86 8.30
CA THR A 353 -25.43 -58.38 8.59
C THR A 353 -25.79 -59.48 7.62
N ALA A 354 -25.46 -59.33 6.34
CA ALA A 354 -25.67 -60.34 5.31
C ALA A 354 -24.80 -61.59 5.53
N GLU A 355 -23.52 -61.41 5.89
CA GLU A 355 -22.62 -62.52 6.27
C GLU A 355 -23.16 -63.35 7.47
N LYS A 356 -23.62 -62.62 8.51
CA LYS A 356 -24.19 -63.26 9.70
C LYS A 356 -25.51 -63.99 9.40
N ALA A 357 -26.33 -63.48 8.51
CA ALA A 357 -27.56 -64.14 8.05
C ALA A 357 -27.26 -65.44 7.26
N LEU A 358 -26.21 -65.40 6.43
CA LEU A 358 -25.72 -66.60 5.72
C LEU A 358 -25.21 -67.68 6.67
N GLN A 359 -24.48 -67.33 7.72
CA GLN A 359 -23.96 -68.29 8.71
C GLN A 359 -25.05 -68.90 9.57
N ASN A 360 -26.15 -68.24 9.83
CA ASN A 360 -27.24 -68.65 10.68
C ASN A 360 -28.31 -69.49 9.96
N HIS A 361 -28.34 -69.55 8.64
CA HIS A 361 -29.20 -70.37 7.83
C HIS A 361 -28.39 -71.51 7.31
N ASP A 362 -28.78 -72.75 7.66
CA ASP A 362 -28.18 -74.04 7.27
C ASP A 362 -28.34 -74.37 5.75
N VAL A 363 -28.40 -73.32 4.93
CA VAL A 363 -28.37 -73.41 3.49
C VAL A 363 -26.89 -73.24 3.12
N GLY A 364 -26.26 -74.35 2.75
CA GLY A 364 -24.84 -74.42 2.38
C GLY A 364 -24.45 -73.20 1.53
N PRO A 365 -23.41 -72.47 1.91
CA PRO A 365 -23.05 -71.29 1.21
C PRO A 365 -22.71 -71.67 -0.22
N SER A 366 -23.46 -71.19 -1.20
CA SER A 366 -22.93 -71.14 -2.56
C SER A 366 -21.67 -70.23 -2.45
N GLY A 367 -20.47 -70.82 -2.58
CA GLY A 367 -19.19 -70.13 -2.30
C GLY A 367 -19.07 -68.78 -2.97
N ARG A 368 -19.74 -68.59 -4.08
CA ARG A 368 -19.83 -67.33 -4.80
C ARG A 368 -20.53 -66.16 -4.04
N LEU A 369 -21.52 -66.47 -3.17
CA LEU A 369 -22.20 -65.36 -2.44
C LEU A 369 -21.36 -64.94 -1.24
N ALA A 370 -20.70 -65.83 -0.56
CA ALA A 370 -19.78 -65.49 0.53
C ALA A 370 -18.55 -64.73 0.00
N GLU A 371 -17.99 -65.17 -1.13
CA GLU A 371 -16.90 -64.48 -1.80
C GLU A 371 -17.32 -63.08 -2.25
N ALA A 372 -18.50 -62.91 -2.82
CA ALA A 372 -18.98 -61.56 -3.24
C ALA A 372 -19.23 -60.62 -2.06
N LEU A 373 -19.79 -61.11 -0.94
CA LEU A 373 -19.99 -60.33 0.27
C LEU A 373 -18.67 -59.95 0.94
N ALA A 374 -17.70 -60.86 0.97
CA ALA A 374 -16.35 -60.55 1.44
C ALA A 374 -15.67 -59.47 0.58
N ALA A 375 -15.74 -59.62 -0.75
CA ALA A 375 -15.19 -58.65 -1.68
C ALA A 375 -15.83 -57.25 -1.52
N ILE A 376 -17.15 -57.16 -1.33
CA ILE A 376 -17.84 -55.86 -1.05
C ILE A 376 -17.32 -55.27 0.28
N GLY A 377 -17.16 -56.10 1.31
CA GLY A 377 -16.62 -55.69 2.60
C GLY A 377 -15.21 -55.09 2.47
N ASP A 378 -14.33 -55.77 1.72
CA ASP A 378 -12.95 -55.37 1.54
C ASP A 378 -12.82 -54.11 0.67
N LEU A 379 -13.58 -54.02 -0.42
CA LEU A 379 -13.66 -52.82 -1.25
C LEU A 379 -14.16 -51.61 -0.45
N THR A 380 -15.16 -51.82 0.41
CA THR A 380 -15.73 -50.72 1.21
C THR A 380 -14.77 -50.26 2.30
N LYS A 381 -14.04 -51.20 2.94
CA LYS A 381 -12.98 -50.88 3.90
C LYS A 381 -11.83 -50.13 3.24
N GLY A 382 -11.41 -50.58 2.06
CA GLY A 382 -10.37 -49.92 1.27
C GLY A 382 -10.75 -48.48 0.90
N ALA A 383 -11.96 -48.28 0.40
CA ALA A 383 -12.48 -46.94 0.07
C ALA A 383 -12.58 -46.01 1.31
N GLN A 384 -12.98 -46.55 2.47
CA GLN A 384 -13.01 -45.79 3.72
C GLN A 384 -11.61 -45.39 4.18
N SER A 385 -10.62 -46.26 4.05
CA SER A 385 -9.23 -45.99 4.38
C SER A 385 -8.63 -44.92 3.46
N GLU A 386 -8.88 -45.04 2.14
CA GLU A 386 -8.43 -44.04 1.16
C GLU A 386 -9.02 -42.67 1.45
N MET A 387 -10.30 -42.62 1.81
CA MET A 387 -10.96 -41.35 2.13
C MET A 387 -10.45 -40.70 3.43
N ARG A 388 -10.15 -41.48 4.47
CA ARG A 388 -9.51 -41.00 5.69
C ARG A 388 -8.13 -40.39 5.36
N GLY A 389 -7.39 -41.01 4.45
CA GLY A 389 -6.12 -40.48 3.95
C GLY A 389 -6.30 -39.11 3.26
N LEU A 390 -7.32 -38.99 2.39
CA LEU A 390 -7.63 -37.70 1.72
C LEU A 390 -8.05 -36.60 2.72
N ILE A 391 -8.84 -36.94 3.75
CA ILE A 391 -9.19 -36.00 4.82
C ILE A 391 -7.95 -35.53 5.58
N PHE A 392 -6.99 -36.45 5.81
CA PHE A 392 -5.73 -36.10 6.43
C PHE A 392 -4.91 -35.10 5.58
N GLU A 393 -4.90 -35.29 4.26
CA GLU A 393 -4.25 -34.34 3.30
C GLU A 393 -4.83 -32.94 3.32
N LEU A 394 -6.12 -32.81 3.59
CA LEU A 394 -6.80 -31.51 3.64
C LEU A 394 -6.53 -30.72 4.95
N ARG A 395 -5.81 -31.31 5.92
CA ARG A 395 -5.37 -30.59 7.11
C ARG A 395 -4.39 -29.48 6.76
N ARG A 396 -4.45 -28.40 7.51
CA ARG A 396 -3.70 -27.16 7.24
C ARG A 396 -2.19 -27.36 7.17
N ASP A 397 -1.67 -28.27 7.98
CA ASP A 397 -0.26 -28.60 8.09
C ASP A 397 -0.07 -30.01 8.61
N PRO A 398 0.15 -30.99 7.72
CA PRO A 398 0.33 -32.37 8.13
C PRO A 398 1.59 -32.59 8.97
N VAL A 399 2.63 -31.75 8.82
CA VAL A 399 3.92 -31.88 9.52
C VAL A 399 4.07 -30.90 10.70
N GLU A 400 2.98 -30.37 11.25
CA GLU A 400 3.01 -29.40 12.37
C GLU A 400 3.82 -29.94 13.57
N ASN A 401 3.68 -31.22 13.87
CA ASN A 401 4.36 -31.93 14.95
C ASN A 401 5.64 -32.67 14.50
N GLY A 402 6.10 -32.44 13.26
CA GLY A 402 7.26 -33.09 12.63
C GLY A 402 6.90 -34.28 11.74
N LEU A 403 7.83 -34.61 10.83
CA LEU A 403 7.63 -35.63 9.78
C LEU A 403 7.28 -37.00 10.34
N LEU A 404 8.03 -37.48 11.35
CA LEU A 404 7.85 -38.81 11.90
C LEU A 404 6.48 -38.98 12.57
N ALA A 405 6.05 -37.94 13.33
CA ALA A 405 4.73 -37.94 13.96
C ALA A 405 3.60 -37.95 12.92
N ALA A 406 3.76 -37.21 11.83
CA ALA A 406 2.81 -37.15 10.72
C ALA A 406 2.71 -38.49 9.99
N LEU A 407 3.84 -39.15 9.70
CA LEU A 407 3.86 -40.46 9.06
C LEU A 407 3.29 -41.55 9.97
N SER A 408 3.57 -41.50 11.30
CA SER A 408 2.99 -42.42 12.28
C SER A 408 1.46 -42.27 12.34
N GLU A 409 0.95 -41.06 12.49
CA GLU A 409 -0.49 -40.77 12.51
C GLU A 409 -1.17 -41.21 11.20
N TYR A 410 -0.52 -40.96 10.06
CA TYR A 410 -1.02 -41.39 8.76
C TYR A 410 -1.08 -42.90 8.64
N ALA A 411 -0.03 -43.64 9.07
CA ALA A 411 0.05 -45.08 9.06
C ALA A 411 -1.03 -45.72 9.97
N GLU A 412 -1.23 -45.20 11.19
CA GLU A 412 -2.28 -45.60 12.10
C GLU A 412 -3.68 -45.48 11.48
N VAL A 413 -3.93 -44.37 10.79
CA VAL A 413 -5.21 -44.11 10.10
C VAL A 413 -5.38 -45.05 8.89
N LEU A 414 -4.32 -45.24 8.10
CA LEU A 414 -4.35 -46.04 6.87
C LEU A 414 -4.55 -47.53 7.18
N PHE A 415 -3.87 -48.07 8.19
CA PHE A 415 -3.85 -49.49 8.52
C PHE A 415 -4.77 -49.88 9.68
N ALA A 416 -5.63 -48.98 10.15
CA ALA A 416 -6.56 -49.23 11.25
C ALA A 416 -7.44 -50.47 11.02
N GLY A 417 -7.09 -51.58 11.67
CA GLY A 417 -7.85 -52.84 11.71
C GLY A 417 -7.60 -53.86 10.59
N THR A 418 -6.83 -53.51 9.55
CA THR A 418 -6.42 -54.46 8.49
C THR A 418 -5.20 -53.89 7.78
N GLY A 419 -4.03 -54.46 8.00
CA GLY A 419 -2.79 -54.03 7.36
C GLY A 419 -1.57 -54.63 8.03
N PRO A 420 -0.36 -54.34 7.55
CA PRO A 420 0.88 -54.79 8.16
C PRO A 420 1.07 -54.20 9.56
N GLU A 421 1.82 -54.89 10.41
CA GLU A 421 2.36 -54.32 11.64
C GLU A 421 3.42 -53.28 11.28
N ILE A 422 3.26 -52.05 11.77
CA ILE A 422 4.17 -50.93 11.40
C ILE A 422 5.06 -50.58 12.55
N ALA A 423 6.38 -50.62 12.30
CA ALA A 423 7.41 -50.08 13.18
C ALA A 423 7.84 -48.68 12.72
N VAL A 424 7.68 -47.66 13.59
CA VAL A 424 8.11 -46.31 13.32
C VAL A 424 9.25 -45.93 14.24
N ALA A 425 10.39 -45.51 13.69
CA ALA A 425 11.60 -45.20 14.45
C ALA A 425 12.30 -43.94 13.93
N GLY A 426 12.76 -43.09 14.84
CA GLY A 426 13.50 -41.88 14.50
C GLY A 426 13.39 -40.75 15.55
N PRO A 427 13.85 -39.55 15.24
CA PRO A 427 13.85 -38.43 16.17
C PRO A 427 12.43 -37.89 16.42
N VAL A 428 12.19 -37.46 17.66
CA VAL A 428 10.93 -36.82 18.05
C VAL A 428 10.99 -35.34 17.75
N GLY A 429 9.95 -34.80 17.14
CA GLY A 429 9.83 -33.39 16.81
C GLY A 429 10.20 -33.08 15.36
N ARG A 430 10.45 -31.78 15.08
CA ARG A 430 10.76 -31.33 13.72
C ARG A 430 12.20 -31.66 13.34
N LEU A 431 12.39 -31.97 12.06
CA LEU A 431 13.72 -32.19 11.48
C LEU A 431 14.40 -30.83 11.21
N PRO A 432 15.76 -30.79 11.16
CA PRO A 432 16.49 -29.58 10.77
C PRO A 432 16.40 -29.32 9.25
N LEU A 433 15.17 -29.17 8.76
CA LEU A 433 14.84 -28.91 7.36
C LEU A 433 13.91 -27.70 7.24
N ALA A 434 13.88 -27.12 6.05
CA ALA A 434 12.84 -26.16 5.70
C ALA A 434 11.45 -26.84 5.76
N ARG A 435 10.43 -26.07 6.16
CA ARG A 435 9.06 -26.60 6.33
C ARG A 435 8.51 -27.22 5.03
N ASP A 436 8.81 -26.58 3.90
CA ASP A 436 8.39 -27.07 2.59
C ASP A 436 9.07 -28.41 2.23
N SER A 437 10.35 -28.58 2.60
CA SER A 437 11.07 -29.83 2.39
C SER A 437 10.51 -30.96 3.27
N GLU A 438 10.13 -30.66 4.51
CA GLU A 438 9.50 -31.62 5.42
C GLU A 438 8.12 -32.06 4.91
N ALA A 439 7.36 -31.12 4.30
CA ALA A 439 6.06 -31.41 3.68
C ALA A 439 6.19 -32.29 2.41
N GLU A 440 7.21 -32.05 1.58
CA GLU A 440 7.48 -32.89 0.41
C GLU A 440 7.93 -34.31 0.82
N LEU A 441 8.77 -34.44 1.86
CA LEU A 441 9.11 -35.76 2.43
C LEU A 441 7.91 -36.48 2.97
N PHE A 442 7.00 -35.81 3.66
CA PHE A 442 5.73 -36.38 4.07
C PHE A 442 4.93 -36.89 2.85
N GLY A 443 4.86 -36.07 1.77
CA GLY A 443 4.20 -36.46 0.52
C GLY A 443 4.75 -37.79 -0.07
N ILE A 444 6.09 -37.95 -0.06
CA ILE A 444 6.77 -39.18 -0.53
C ILE A 444 6.46 -40.34 0.41
N GLY A 445 6.60 -40.17 1.72
CA GLY A 445 6.34 -41.20 2.72
C GLY A 445 4.89 -41.68 2.69
N ARG A 446 3.96 -40.77 2.52
CA ARG A 446 2.53 -41.09 2.37
C ARG A 446 2.26 -41.96 1.13
N GLU A 447 2.83 -41.61 -0.02
CA GLU A 447 2.68 -42.36 -1.25
C GLU A 447 3.25 -43.79 -1.07
N ALA A 448 4.41 -43.92 -0.43
CA ALA A 448 5.03 -45.17 -0.11
C ALA A 448 4.12 -46.06 0.79
N LEU A 449 3.58 -45.50 1.89
CA LEU A 449 2.65 -46.18 2.78
C LEU A 449 1.35 -46.60 2.07
N THR A 450 0.84 -45.73 1.20
CA THR A 450 -0.34 -46.01 0.38
C THR A 450 -0.09 -47.21 -0.57
N ASN A 451 1.10 -47.25 -1.18
CA ASN A 451 1.49 -48.37 -2.05
C ASN A 451 1.63 -49.68 -1.28
N ILE A 452 2.16 -49.65 -0.06
CA ILE A 452 2.17 -50.83 0.84
C ILE A 452 0.75 -51.32 1.07
N GLY A 453 -0.17 -50.42 1.44
CA GLY A 453 -1.57 -50.81 1.70
C GLY A 453 -2.35 -51.34 0.51
N LYS A 454 -2.03 -50.87 -0.70
CA LYS A 454 -2.75 -51.25 -1.93
C LYS A 454 -2.17 -52.46 -2.65
N HIS A 455 -0.84 -52.62 -2.56
CA HIS A 455 -0.13 -53.49 -3.49
C HIS A 455 0.80 -54.53 -2.83
N ALA A 456 1.26 -54.33 -1.59
CA ALA A 456 2.33 -55.15 -1.06
C ALA A 456 1.86 -56.49 -0.48
N ASP A 457 0.64 -56.58 0.09
CA ASP A 457 0.16 -57.73 0.90
C ASP A 457 1.20 -58.16 1.95
N ALA A 458 1.82 -57.14 2.59
CA ALA A 458 2.89 -57.28 3.55
C ALA A 458 2.35 -57.68 4.94
N ALA A 459 3.13 -58.45 5.68
CA ALA A 459 2.87 -58.72 7.10
C ALA A 459 3.48 -57.64 7.99
N ASN A 460 4.63 -57.10 7.61
CA ASN A 460 5.36 -56.08 8.36
C ASN A 460 5.79 -54.93 7.45
N ALA A 461 5.76 -53.73 7.99
CA ALA A 461 6.33 -52.54 7.35
C ALA A 461 7.10 -51.67 8.36
N SER A 462 8.04 -50.86 7.90
CA SER A 462 8.76 -49.96 8.77
C SER A 462 8.96 -48.58 8.14
N VAL A 463 8.94 -47.56 9.00
CA VAL A 463 9.30 -46.19 8.67
C VAL A 463 10.43 -45.78 9.60
N ARG A 464 11.58 -45.43 9.04
CA ARG A 464 12.75 -44.99 9.78
C ARG A 464 13.25 -43.64 9.29
N VAL A 465 13.53 -42.75 10.23
CA VAL A 465 14.18 -41.48 9.96
C VAL A 465 15.47 -41.39 10.76
N ASP A 466 16.59 -41.25 10.10
CA ASP A 466 17.91 -41.04 10.72
C ASP A 466 18.43 -39.64 10.35
N VAL A 467 18.95 -38.91 11.33
CA VAL A 467 19.62 -37.60 11.12
C VAL A 467 21.11 -37.81 11.23
N LEU A 468 21.81 -37.69 10.13
CA LEU A 468 23.26 -37.80 10.00
C LEU A 468 23.90 -36.40 9.99
N GLU A 469 25.24 -36.30 10.04
CA GLU A 469 25.92 -35.00 10.08
C GLU A 469 25.58 -34.10 8.86
N ASP A 470 25.53 -34.72 7.66
CA ASP A 470 25.37 -33.97 6.40
C ASP A 470 24.05 -34.23 5.68
N LEU A 471 23.23 -35.16 6.14
CA LEU A 471 21.98 -35.55 5.47
C LEU A 471 20.94 -36.11 6.42
N ILE A 472 19.69 -36.12 5.99
CA ILE A 472 18.58 -36.81 6.59
C ILE A 472 18.24 -38.01 5.69
N LEU A 473 18.13 -39.19 6.29
CA LEU A 473 17.73 -40.42 5.64
C LEU A 473 16.32 -40.79 6.08
N LEU A 474 15.38 -40.88 5.13
CA LEU A 474 14.07 -41.49 5.33
C LEU A 474 14.05 -42.84 4.61
N GLU A 475 13.78 -43.93 5.33
CA GLU A 475 13.65 -45.26 4.78
C GLU A 475 12.27 -45.84 5.11
N ILE A 476 11.58 -46.35 4.10
CA ILE A 476 10.29 -47.01 4.23
C ILE A 476 10.41 -48.40 3.59
N SER A 477 10.10 -49.46 4.33
CA SER A 477 10.23 -50.82 3.85
C SER A 477 9.03 -51.68 4.17
N ASP A 478 8.78 -52.72 3.34
CA ASP A 478 7.79 -53.75 3.53
C ASP A 478 8.36 -55.13 3.17
N ASP A 479 7.78 -56.18 3.73
CA ASP A 479 8.09 -57.57 3.47
C ASP A 479 7.11 -58.27 2.50
N GLY A 480 6.43 -57.46 1.66
CA GLY A 480 5.38 -57.94 0.76
C GLY A 480 5.85 -58.54 -0.54
N HIS A 481 4.99 -58.56 -1.55
CA HIS A 481 5.27 -59.23 -2.84
C HIS A 481 6.40 -58.62 -3.63
N GLY A 482 6.73 -57.33 -3.40
CA GLY A 482 7.63 -56.57 -4.26
C GLY A 482 7.19 -56.52 -5.72
N PHE A 483 8.01 -55.93 -6.57
CA PHE A 483 7.75 -55.84 -8.01
C PHE A 483 9.06 -55.84 -8.80
N ASP A 484 8.92 -56.16 -10.11
CA ASP A 484 10.02 -56.14 -11.06
C ASP A 484 10.20 -54.72 -11.61
N GLN A 485 11.31 -54.07 -11.28
CA GLN A 485 11.63 -52.68 -11.70
C GLN A 485 11.89 -52.56 -13.21
N GLU A 486 12.29 -53.63 -13.89
CA GLU A 486 12.55 -53.60 -15.34
C GLU A 486 11.26 -53.71 -16.16
N ARG A 487 10.18 -54.23 -15.60
CA ARG A 487 8.85 -54.31 -16.21
C ARG A 487 8.00 -53.11 -15.85
N ARG A 488 8.31 -51.94 -16.44
CA ARG A 488 7.48 -50.74 -16.30
C ARG A 488 6.17 -50.91 -17.10
N GLU A 489 5.07 -51.16 -16.40
CA GLU A 489 3.74 -50.91 -16.99
C GLU A 489 3.42 -49.44 -17.07
N PRO A 490 2.63 -48.95 -18.06
CA PRO A 490 2.37 -47.51 -18.29
C PRO A 490 1.62 -46.75 -17.18
N ALA A 491 1.37 -47.37 -16.01
CA ALA A 491 0.47 -46.83 -14.96
C ALA A 491 1.16 -46.52 -13.62
N HIS A 492 2.46 -46.30 -13.57
CA HIS A 492 3.18 -46.00 -12.30
C HIS A 492 3.24 -44.52 -11.93
N TYR A 493 2.09 -43.81 -11.98
CA TYR A 493 1.99 -42.40 -11.60
C TYR A 493 2.53 -42.09 -10.18
N GLY A 494 2.44 -42.99 -9.23
CA GLY A 494 2.90 -42.83 -7.86
C GLY A 494 4.41 -42.70 -7.75
N LEU A 495 5.16 -43.58 -8.45
CA LEU A 495 6.63 -43.55 -8.47
C LEU A 495 7.18 -42.29 -9.12
N ASP A 496 6.58 -41.85 -10.23
CA ASP A 496 6.98 -40.60 -10.91
C ASP A 496 6.70 -39.38 -10.04
N SER A 497 5.60 -39.39 -9.29
CA SER A 497 5.29 -38.31 -8.32
C SER A 497 6.31 -38.25 -7.19
N MET A 498 6.72 -39.40 -6.60
CA MET A 498 7.75 -39.44 -5.56
C MET A 498 9.09 -38.92 -6.09
N LEU A 499 9.50 -39.32 -7.29
CA LEU A 499 10.71 -38.83 -7.95
C LEU A 499 10.69 -37.33 -8.23
N SER A 500 9.54 -36.77 -8.63
CA SER A 500 9.38 -35.33 -8.82
C SER A 500 9.56 -34.57 -7.52
N ARG A 501 8.86 -34.98 -6.46
CA ARG A 501 8.95 -34.36 -5.13
C ARG A 501 10.35 -34.42 -4.54
N ALA A 502 11.06 -35.54 -4.70
CA ALA A 502 12.45 -35.65 -4.27
C ALA A 502 13.36 -34.64 -4.98
N ARG A 503 13.18 -34.46 -6.29
CA ARG A 503 13.95 -33.44 -7.06
C ARG A 503 13.64 -32.02 -6.61
N ASP A 504 12.39 -31.70 -6.26
CA ASP A 504 11.99 -30.37 -5.84
C ASP A 504 12.68 -29.91 -4.56
N ILE A 505 13.09 -30.87 -3.71
CA ILE A 505 13.84 -30.61 -2.46
C ILE A 505 15.32 -30.96 -2.56
N GLY A 506 15.82 -31.31 -3.75
CA GLY A 506 17.23 -31.67 -3.96
C GLY A 506 17.64 -33.01 -3.31
N ALA A 507 16.67 -33.90 -3.04
CA ALA A 507 16.89 -35.20 -2.45
C ALA A 507 17.21 -36.30 -3.50
N ALA A 508 18.03 -37.26 -3.12
CA ALA A 508 18.19 -38.50 -3.87
C ALA A 508 17.10 -39.52 -3.39
N LEU A 509 16.46 -40.20 -4.34
CA LEU A 509 15.45 -41.22 -4.04
C LEU A 509 15.82 -42.53 -4.77
N ASP A 510 16.05 -43.56 -3.99
CA ASP A 510 16.34 -44.92 -4.46
C ASP A 510 15.21 -45.88 -4.07
N ILE A 511 14.83 -46.75 -4.99
CA ILE A 511 13.80 -47.78 -4.78
C ILE A 511 14.42 -49.12 -5.04
N PHE A 512 14.35 -50.03 -4.08
CA PHE A 512 14.83 -51.39 -4.18
C PHE A 512 13.63 -52.33 -4.01
N SER A 513 13.27 -53.07 -5.06
CA SER A 513 12.18 -54.01 -5.03
C SER A 513 12.51 -55.24 -5.88
N SER A 514 12.11 -56.42 -5.40
CA SER A 514 12.23 -57.66 -6.14
C SER A 514 11.03 -58.55 -5.84
N PRO A 515 10.49 -59.32 -6.82
CA PRO A 515 9.37 -60.20 -6.61
C PRO A 515 9.60 -61.19 -5.48
N GLY A 516 8.71 -61.24 -4.48
CA GLY A 516 8.75 -62.13 -3.32
C GLY A 516 9.70 -61.69 -2.19
N VAL A 517 10.29 -60.48 -2.26
CA VAL A 517 11.26 -60.00 -1.25
C VAL A 517 10.74 -58.77 -0.51
N GLY A 518 9.80 -58.01 -1.12
CA GLY A 518 9.29 -56.74 -0.61
C GLY A 518 9.91 -55.53 -1.30
N THR A 519 9.68 -54.33 -0.73
CA THR A 519 10.14 -53.08 -1.27
C THR A 519 10.84 -52.23 -0.20
N VAL A 520 11.92 -51.52 -0.57
CA VAL A 520 12.59 -50.51 0.25
C VAL A 520 12.68 -49.23 -0.56
N ILE A 521 12.16 -48.15 0.00
CA ILE A 521 12.26 -46.78 -0.54
C ILE A 521 13.17 -45.98 0.39
N ARG A 522 14.26 -45.43 -0.17
CA ARG A 522 15.27 -44.68 0.55
C ARG A 522 15.38 -43.28 -0.02
N ILE A 523 15.25 -42.27 0.84
CA ILE A 523 15.34 -40.87 0.48
C ILE A 523 16.46 -40.22 1.30
N GLU A 524 17.42 -39.61 0.61
CA GLU A 524 18.55 -38.89 1.22
C GLU A 524 18.40 -37.41 0.92
N VAL A 525 18.19 -36.59 1.96
CA VAL A 525 18.05 -35.11 1.84
C VAL A 525 19.32 -34.49 2.40
N PRO A 526 20.13 -33.79 1.59
CA PRO A 526 21.29 -33.09 2.10
C PRO A 526 20.87 -31.98 3.04
N LEU A 527 21.49 -31.90 4.22
CA LEU A 527 21.39 -30.74 5.08
C LEU A 527 22.22 -29.63 4.42
N ALA A 528 21.60 -28.50 4.11
CA ALA A 528 22.34 -27.33 3.63
C ALA A 528 23.42 -27.00 4.67
N ALA A 529 24.69 -27.10 4.28
CA ALA A 529 25.78 -26.62 5.11
C ALA A 529 25.50 -25.14 5.43
N ASP A 530 25.47 -24.77 6.69
CA ASP A 530 25.35 -23.39 7.15
C ASP A 530 26.35 -22.52 6.38
N LEU A 531 25.83 -21.72 5.42
CA LEU A 531 26.57 -20.63 4.79
C LEU A 531 26.61 -19.43 5.77
N ASP A 532 26.88 -19.67 7.04
CA ASP A 532 27.25 -18.64 8.01
C ASP A 532 28.76 -18.68 8.23
N GLY A 533 29.46 -18.06 7.31
CA GLY A 533 30.91 -17.84 7.35
C GLY A 533 31.32 -16.66 6.47
N GLY A 534 30.79 -15.44 6.79
CA GLY A 534 31.18 -14.26 6.04
C GLY A 534 30.91 -12.97 6.80
N THR A 535 31.83 -12.63 7.71
CA THR A 535 32.24 -11.35 8.31
C THR A 535 31.54 -10.07 7.76
#